data_b89da7db4f4dcc5bc80506ca6f0b0cfd
#
_entry.id   b89da7db4f4dcc5bc80506ca6f0b0cfd
#
_cell.length_a   1.000
_cell.length_b   1.000
_cell.length_c   1.000
_cell.angle_alpha   90.00
_cell.angle_beta   90.00
_cell.angle_gamma   90.00
#
_symmetry.space_group_name_H-M   'P 1'
#
loop_
_entity.id
_entity.type
_entity.pdbx_description
1 polymer ?
#
loop_
_entity_poly.entity_id
_entity_poly.type
_entity_poly.pdbx_seq_one_letter_code
_entity_poly.pdbx_strand_id
1 'polypeptide(L)'
;MTYKGYLIDLDGTIYKGKERIPAGERFIQRLQERHIPYVLVTNNTTRTPEAVQEMLAKQFNVQTPLETIYTATMATVDYMNDMKRGKTAYVIGETGLKTAIAEAGYVEDTENPVYVVVGLDTQLTYEMLAVATLAIQKGALFIGTNPDLNIPTERGLMPGAGSISKFLEIATRVKPIFIGKPNAIIMNKALDVLNVKRDQAIMVGDNYLTDIMAGIKNDIATLLVTTGFTKPEEVPTLPIQPDHVLSSLDEWTFDEK
;
A
#
# COMPACT_ATOMS: atom_id res chain seq x y z
N MET A 1 -15.12 22.01 1.88
CA MET A 1 -15.45 21.10 0.74
C MET A 1 -15.85 19.77 1.33
N THR A 2 -16.96 19.21 0.93
CA THR A 2 -17.44 17.92 1.43
C THR A 2 -16.84 16.79 0.59
N TYR A 3 -15.97 15.98 1.16
CA TYR A 3 -15.45 14.79 0.49
C TYR A 3 -16.52 13.70 0.46
N LYS A 4 -16.65 13.00 -0.67
CA LYS A 4 -17.66 11.96 -0.89
C LYS A 4 -17.13 10.55 -0.69
N GLY A 5 -15.80 10.38 -0.59
CA GLY A 5 -15.18 9.09 -0.39
C GLY A 5 -13.77 9.21 0.19
N TYR A 6 -13.36 8.18 0.90
CA TYR A 6 -12.11 8.14 1.68
C TYR A 6 -11.23 6.99 1.24
N LEU A 7 -9.99 7.30 0.88
CA LEU A 7 -8.90 6.34 0.74
C LEU A 7 -8.09 6.40 2.04
N ILE A 8 -7.98 5.29 2.75
CA ILE A 8 -7.48 5.30 4.12
C ILE A 8 -6.33 4.30 4.25
N ASP A 9 -5.18 4.75 4.74
CA ASP A 9 -4.11 3.86 5.15
C ASP A 9 -4.47 3.08 6.42
N LEU A 10 -3.75 2.01 6.70
CA LEU A 10 -3.98 1.13 7.84
C LEU A 10 -2.98 1.32 8.98
N ASP A 11 -1.70 1.00 8.75
CA ASP A 11 -0.69 0.96 9.81
C ASP A 11 -0.14 2.36 10.12
N GLY A 12 -0.35 2.83 11.32
CA GLY A 12 -0.10 4.20 11.75
C GLY A 12 -1.35 5.10 11.72
N THR A 13 -2.41 4.68 11.03
CA THR A 13 -3.66 5.43 10.85
C THR A 13 -4.84 4.79 11.60
N ILE A 14 -5.14 3.52 11.34
CA ILE A 14 -6.23 2.78 11.98
C ILE A 14 -5.72 1.94 13.16
N TYR A 15 -4.53 1.41 13.06
CA TYR A 15 -3.80 0.73 14.12
C TYR A 15 -2.29 1.05 13.97
N LYS A 16 -1.46 0.67 14.95
CA LYS A 16 0.00 0.85 14.87
C LYS A 16 0.71 -0.43 15.30
N GLY A 17 1.18 -1.20 14.31
CA GLY A 17 1.76 -2.51 14.57
C GLY A 17 0.77 -3.45 15.25
N LYS A 18 0.93 -3.67 16.57
CA LYS A 18 -0.01 -4.45 17.40
C LYS A 18 -0.91 -3.57 18.28
N GLU A 19 -0.69 -2.26 18.29
CA GLU A 19 -1.40 -1.33 19.15
C GLU A 19 -2.67 -0.82 18.47
N ARG A 20 -3.75 -0.71 19.23
CA ARG A 20 -5.01 -0.13 18.78
C ARG A 20 -4.89 1.40 18.72
N ILE A 21 -5.49 1.99 17.69
CA ILE A 21 -5.77 3.43 17.62
C ILE A 21 -7.29 3.61 17.70
N PRO A 22 -7.88 3.80 18.90
CA PRO A 22 -9.33 3.87 19.05
C PRO A 22 -10.00 4.96 18.22
N ALA A 23 -9.29 6.05 17.92
CA ALA A 23 -9.77 7.10 17.02
C ALA A 23 -9.94 6.60 15.58
N GLY A 24 -9.04 5.73 15.10
CA GLY A 24 -9.16 5.08 13.80
C GLY A 24 -10.36 4.14 13.72
N GLU A 25 -10.58 3.34 14.78
CA GLU A 25 -11.76 2.47 14.87
C GLU A 25 -13.07 3.26 14.79
N ARG A 26 -13.18 4.33 15.59
CA ARG A 26 -14.35 5.23 15.57
C ARG A 26 -14.51 5.96 14.25
N PHE A 27 -13.42 6.29 13.59
CA PHE A 27 -13.47 6.93 12.27
C PHE A 27 -14.13 6.04 11.23
N ILE A 28 -13.73 4.77 11.15
CA ILE A 28 -14.37 3.78 10.26
C ILE A 28 -15.85 3.60 10.62
N GLN A 29 -16.16 3.47 11.91
CA GLN A 29 -17.54 3.36 12.37
C GLN A 29 -18.39 4.58 11.94
N ARG A 30 -17.89 5.80 12.10
CA ARG A 30 -18.59 7.02 11.70
C ARG A 30 -18.81 7.11 10.19
N LEU A 31 -17.87 6.61 9.35
CA LEU A 31 -18.07 6.50 7.91
C LEU A 31 -19.20 5.55 7.56
N GLN A 32 -19.22 4.38 8.21
CA GLN A 32 -20.27 3.35 8.02
C GLN A 32 -21.65 3.86 8.43
N GLU A 33 -21.78 4.47 9.61
CA GLU A 33 -23.04 5.04 10.12
C GLU A 33 -23.62 6.13 9.19
N ARG A 34 -22.73 6.87 8.49
CA ARG A 34 -23.10 7.92 7.54
C ARG A 34 -23.23 7.42 6.10
N HIS A 35 -22.99 6.14 5.87
CA HIS A 35 -22.94 5.54 4.52
C HIS A 35 -21.99 6.26 3.56
N ILE A 36 -20.86 6.75 4.08
CA ILE A 36 -19.81 7.38 3.28
C ILE A 36 -18.89 6.30 2.74
N PRO A 37 -18.68 6.21 1.41
CA PRO A 37 -17.78 5.23 0.82
C PRO A 37 -16.33 5.38 1.30
N TYR A 38 -15.66 4.27 1.52
CA TYR A 38 -14.22 4.26 1.83
C TYR A 38 -13.55 3.00 1.30
N VAL A 39 -12.26 3.10 1.05
CA VAL A 39 -11.37 1.99 0.71
C VAL A 39 -10.14 2.05 1.59
N LEU A 40 -9.81 0.94 2.21
CA LEU A 40 -8.58 0.75 2.99
C LEU A 40 -7.44 0.39 2.04
N VAL A 41 -6.48 1.29 1.86
CA VAL A 41 -5.40 1.16 0.86
C VAL A 41 -4.07 0.94 1.56
N THR A 42 -3.49 -0.25 1.42
CA THR A 42 -2.25 -0.62 2.11
C THR A 42 -1.13 -1.05 1.16
N ASN A 43 0.10 -0.65 1.47
CA ASN A 43 1.32 -1.12 0.81
C ASN A 43 1.74 -2.53 1.26
N ASN A 44 1.11 -3.09 2.30
CA ASN A 44 1.43 -4.42 2.81
C ASN A 44 1.10 -5.50 1.78
N THR A 45 2.05 -6.43 1.57
CA THR A 45 1.94 -7.55 0.62
C THR A 45 2.09 -8.92 1.30
N THR A 46 2.24 -8.95 2.61
CA THR A 46 2.49 -10.20 3.34
C THR A 46 1.22 -10.98 3.67
N ARG A 47 0.04 -10.30 3.61
CA ARG A 47 -1.27 -10.87 3.95
C ARG A 47 -2.24 -10.80 2.78
N THR A 48 -3.15 -11.78 2.73
CA THR A 48 -4.30 -11.70 1.82
C THR A 48 -5.34 -10.69 2.32
N PRO A 49 -6.25 -10.17 1.48
CA PRO A 49 -7.33 -9.29 1.91
C PRO A 49 -8.18 -9.88 3.03
N GLU A 50 -8.48 -11.19 2.99
CA GLU A 50 -9.24 -11.91 4.02
C GLU A 50 -8.49 -11.93 5.35
N ALA A 51 -7.18 -12.17 5.32
CA ALA A 51 -6.35 -12.14 6.52
C ALA A 51 -6.24 -10.72 7.11
N VAL A 52 -6.26 -9.69 6.27
CA VAL A 52 -6.34 -8.28 6.71
C VAL A 52 -7.70 -8.02 7.37
N GLN A 53 -8.81 -8.43 6.74
CA GLN A 53 -10.16 -8.28 7.28
C GLN A 53 -10.30 -8.97 8.64
N GLU A 54 -9.83 -10.22 8.74
CA GLU A 54 -9.86 -10.99 9.98
C GLU A 54 -9.04 -10.32 11.10
N MET A 55 -7.84 -9.83 10.76
CA MET A 55 -6.99 -9.10 11.69
C MET A 55 -7.66 -7.81 12.19
N LEU A 56 -8.24 -7.02 11.29
CA LEU A 56 -8.96 -5.79 11.64
C LEU A 56 -10.12 -6.08 12.60
N ALA A 57 -10.90 -7.13 12.32
CA ALA A 57 -12.02 -7.52 13.15
C ALA A 57 -11.59 -8.03 14.54
N LYS A 58 -10.59 -8.93 14.59
CA LYS A 58 -10.21 -9.63 15.83
C LYS A 58 -9.29 -8.81 16.74
N GLN A 59 -8.38 -8.04 16.17
CA GLN A 59 -7.35 -7.34 16.94
C GLN A 59 -7.65 -5.85 17.13
N PHE A 60 -8.35 -5.23 16.19
CA PHE A 60 -8.54 -3.78 16.16
C PHE A 60 -10.01 -3.35 16.22
N ASN A 61 -10.94 -4.28 16.43
CA ASN A 61 -12.38 -4.00 16.53
C ASN A 61 -12.96 -3.22 15.33
N VAL A 62 -12.39 -3.42 14.14
CA VAL A 62 -12.85 -2.82 12.89
C VAL A 62 -13.52 -3.88 12.03
N GLN A 63 -14.85 -3.82 11.96
CA GLN A 63 -15.62 -4.65 11.05
C GLN A 63 -15.74 -3.92 9.72
N THR A 64 -15.28 -4.51 8.63
CA THR A 64 -15.32 -3.89 7.31
C THR A 64 -15.62 -4.94 6.23
N PRO A 65 -16.38 -4.60 5.18
CA PRO A 65 -16.57 -5.47 4.03
C PRO A 65 -15.25 -5.77 3.32
N LEU A 66 -15.10 -6.98 2.79
CA LEU A 66 -13.87 -7.40 2.12
C LEU A 66 -13.54 -6.52 0.90
N GLU A 67 -14.55 -6.12 0.16
CA GLU A 67 -14.45 -5.25 -1.02
C GLU A 67 -13.93 -3.84 -0.72
N THR A 68 -13.89 -3.42 0.55
CA THR A 68 -13.30 -2.15 0.96
C THR A 68 -11.80 -2.23 1.19
N ILE A 69 -11.18 -3.42 1.08
CA ILE A 69 -9.74 -3.62 1.29
C ILE A 69 -9.05 -3.72 -0.07
N TYR A 70 -8.10 -2.83 -0.32
CA TYR A 70 -7.30 -2.85 -1.54
C TYR A 70 -5.81 -2.80 -1.22
N THR A 71 -5.08 -3.86 -1.55
CA THR A 71 -3.68 -4.03 -1.18
C THR A 71 -2.73 -3.81 -2.37
N ALA A 72 -1.47 -3.52 -2.09
CA ALA A 72 -0.44 -3.47 -3.13
C ALA A 72 -0.28 -4.81 -3.87
N THR A 73 -0.61 -5.94 -3.24
CA THR A 73 -0.67 -7.26 -3.90
C THR A 73 -1.75 -7.29 -4.98
N MET A 74 -2.98 -6.86 -4.65
CA MET A 74 -4.08 -6.79 -5.62
C MET A 74 -3.72 -5.86 -6.78
N ALA A 75 -3.22 -4.67 -6.47
CA ALA A 75 -2.79 -3.71 -7.49
C ALA A 75 -1.66 -4.26 -8.39
N THR A 76 -0.76 -5.09 -7.84
CA THR A 76 0.31 -5.75 -8.60
C THR A 76 -0.28 -6.77 -9.58
N VAL A 77 -1.20 -7.60 -9.11
CA VAL A 77 -1.89 -8.60 -9.96
C VAL A 77 -2.69 -7.92 -11.06
N ASP A 78 -3.46 -6.88 -10.73
CA ASP A 78 -4.23 -6.09 -11.70
C ASP A 78 -3.32 -5.49 -12.76
N TYR A 79 -2.20 -4.89 -12.35
CA TYR A 79 -1.22 -4.32 -13.26
C TYR A 79 -0.63 -5.37 -14.21
N MET A 80 -0.23 -6.53 -13.69
CA MET A 80 0.30 -7.64 -14.51
C MET A 80 -0.75 -8.14 -15.52
N ASN A 81 -2.01 -8.24 -15.12
CA ASN A 81 -3.12 -8.63 -15.99
C ASN A 81 -3.37 -7.59 -17.09
N ASP A 82 -3.32 -6.30 -16.77
CA ASP A 82 -3.49 -5.21 -17.74
C ASP A 82 -2.34 -5.17 -18.77
N MET A 83 -1.11 -5.52 -18.36
CA MET A 83 0.06 -5.54 -19.24
C MET A 83 0.02 -6.65 -20.31
N LYS A 84 -0.66 -7.77 -20.08
CA LYS A 84 -0.87 -8.88 -21.01
C LYS A 84 0.41 -9.43 -21.68
N ARG A 85 1.56 -9.41 -21.01
CA ARG A 85 2.84 -9.85 -21.59
C ARG A 85 3.06 -11.36 -21.57
N GLY A 86 2.33 -12.10 -20.72
CA GLY A 86 2.47 -13.54 -20.50
C GLY A 86 2.08 -13.93 -19.09
N LYS A 87 2.21 -15.21 -18.76
CA LYS A 87 1.75 -15.77 -17.48
C LYS A 87 2.85 -16.48 -16.70
N THR A 88 4.13 -16.07 -16.87
CA THR A 88 5.24 -16.58 -16.05
C THR A 88 5.82 -15.44 -15.21
N ALA A 89 6.14 -15.74 -13.95
CA ALA A 89 6.70 -14.76 -13.01
C ALA A 89 7.72 -15.42 -12.07
N TYR A 90 8.76 -14.67 -11.71
CA TYR A 90 9.58 -14.99 -10.56
C TYR A 90 9.25 -14.01 -9.44
N VAL A 91 8.94 -14.53 -8.25
CA VAL A 91 8.40 -13.72 -7.15
C VAL A 91 9.30 -13.81 -5.92
N ILE A 92 9.89 -12.67 -5.54
CA ILE A 92 10.47 -12.46 -4.21
C ILE A 92 9.37 -11.86 -3.34
N GLY A 93 8.92 -12.58 -2.32
CA GLY A 93 7.84 -12.13 -1.44
C GLY A 93 7.33 -13.25 -0.55
N GLU A 94 6.53 -12.88 0.44
CA GLU A 94 5.90 -13.83 1.36
C GLU A 94 4.65 -14.48 0.75
N THR A 95 4.05 -15.40 1.49
CA THR A 95 2.93 -16.24 1.03
C THR A 95 1.78 -15.44 0.43
N GLY A 96 1.40 -14.30 1.05
CA GLY A 96 0.28 -13.48 0.56
C GLY A 96 0.47 -13.01 -0.89
N LEU A 97 1.68 -12.56 -1.25
CA LEU A 97 1.99 -12.13 -2.62
C LEU A 97 2.09 -13.32 -3.58
N LYS A 98 2.81 -14.38 -3.19
CA LYS A 98 3.00 -15.59 -4.01
C LYS A 98 1.66 -16.27 -4.34
N THR A 99 0.81 -16.43 -3.32
CA THR A 99 -0.52 -17.03 -3.49
C THR A 99 -1.39 -16.23 -4.45
N ALA A 100 -1.49 -14.91 -4.26
CA ALA A 100 -2.32 -14.06 -5.12
C ALA A 100 -1.86 -14.09 -6.59
N ILE A 101 -0.55 -14.10 -6.85
CA ILE A 101 0.01 -14.19 -8.20
C ILE A 101 -0.30 -15.56 -8.82
N ALA A 102 -0.17 -16.66 -8.05
CA ALA A 102 -0.49 -18.01 -8.51
C ALA A 102 -2.00 -18.18 -8.80
N GLU A 103 -2.88 -17.69 -7.91
CA GLU A 103 -4.33 -17.71 -8.10
C GLU A 103 -4.80 -16.90 -9.31
N ALA A 104 -4.06 -15.85 -9.68
CA ALA A 104 -4.28 -15.08 -10.91
C ALA A 104 -3.80 -15.83 -12.19
N GLY A 105 -3.32 -17.07 -12.03
CA GLY A 105 -2.91 -17.95 -13.14
C GLY A 105 -1.49 -17.70 -13.64
N TYR A 106 -0.63 -17.06 -12.83
CA TYR A 106 0.79 -16.97 -13.15
C TYR A 106 1.56 -18.18 -12.62
N VAL A 107 2.44 -18.71 -13.46
CA VAL A 107 3.29 -19.86 -13.14
C VAL A 107 4.68 -19.37 -12.77
N GLU A 108 5.25 -19.94 -11.71
CA GLU A 108 6.62 -19.63 -11.30
C GLU A 108 7.62 -20.12 -12.37
N ASP A 109 8.55 -19.25 -12.75
CA ASP A 109 9.61 -19.55 -13.71
C ASP A 109 10.90 -18.89 -13.21
N THR A 110 11.94 -19.71 -12.95
CA THR A 110 13.24 -19.25 -12.46
C THR A 110 14.25 -19.01 -13.59
N GLU A 111 13.94 -19.48 -14.81
CA GLU A 111 14.90 -19.42 -15.93
C GLU A 111 14.61 -18.25 -16.88
N ASN A 112 13.35 -18.08 -17.29
CA ASN A 112 12.93 -17.07 -18.27
C ASN A 112 11.56 -16.46 -17.92
N PRO A 113 11.36 -15.92 -16.72
CA PRO A 113 10.09 -15.29 -16.34
C PRO A 113 9.83 -14.04 -17.17
N VAL A 114 8.56 -13.78 -17.49
CA VAL A 114 8.13 -12.53 -18.12
C VAL A 114 8.16 -11.38 -17.12
N TYR A 115 7.87 -11.69 -15.85
CA TYR A 115 7.87 -10.72 -14.75
C TYR A 115 8.81 -11.15 -13.63
N VAL A 116 9.53 -10.19 -13.06
CA VAL A 116 10.16 -10.31 -11.75
C VAL A 116 9.40 -9.39 -10.81
N VAL A 117 8.73 -9.98 -9.80
CA VAL A 117 7.94 -9.23 -8.83
C VAL A 117 8.63 -9.28 -7.48
N VAL A 118 8.84 -8.10 -6.88
CA VAL A 118 9.59 -7.96 -5.62
C VAL A 118 8.72 -7.29 -4.57
N GLY A 119 8.39 -8.05 -3.55
CA GLY A 119 7.77 -7.62 -2.30
C GLY A 119 8.71 -7.81 -1.11
N LEU A 120 8.17 -7.65 0.10
CA LEU A 120 8.87 -8.00 1.32
C LEU A 120 8.98 -9.53 1.43
N ASP A 121 10.20 -10.00 1.67
CA ASP A 121 10.48 -11.40 1.99
C ASP A 121 11.50 -11.47 3.14
N THR A 122 11.06 -11.92 4.30
CA THR A 122 11.89 -12.04 5.50
C THR A 122 12.79 -13.27 5.49
N GLN A 123 12.62 -14.16 4.50
CA GLN A 123 13.46 -15.34 4.25
C GLN A 123 14.35 -15.16 3.01
N LEU A 124 14.59 -13.91 2.60
CA LEU A 124 15.39 -13.57 1.42
C LEU A 124 16.78 -14.21 1.47
N THR A 125 17.15 -14.85 0.35
CA THR A 125 18.47 -15.47 0.18
C THR A 125 19.24 -14.81 -0.97
N TYR A 126 20.56 -15.00 -0.99
CA TYR A 126 21.39 -14.53 -2.11
C TYR A 126 20.97 -15.17 -3.44
N GLU A 127 20.62 -16.46 -3.41
CA GLU A 127 20.15 -17.17 -4.62
C GLU A 127 18.89 -16.54 -5.21
N MET A 128 17.93 -16.17 -4.37
CA MET A 128 16.73 -15.46 -4.84
C MET A 128 17.08 -14.14 -5.52
N LEU A 129 18.03 -13.38 -4.97
CA LEU A 129 18.52 -12.15 -5.58
C LEU A 129 19.28 -12.42 -6.89
N ALA A 130 20.06 -13.49 -6.98
CA ALA A 130 20.80 -13.86 -8.18
C ALA A 130 19.83 -14.24 -9.32
N VAL A 131 18.83 -15.09 -9.07
CA VAL A 131 17.80 -15.46 -10.05
C VAL A 131 17.07 -14.21 -10.54
N ALA A 132 16.60 -13.34 -9.65
CA ALA A 132 15.93 -12.10 -10.02
C ALA A 132 16.83 -11.19 -10.86
N THR A 133 18.09 -11.03 -10.47
CA THR A 133 19.09 -10.23 -11.21
C THR A 133 19.25 -10.72 -12.63
N LEU A 134 19.48 -12.02 -12.82
CA LEU A 134 19.69 -12.61 -14.14
C LEU A 134 18.42 -12.51 -15.01
N ALA A 135 17.24 -12.72 -14.44
CA ALA A 135 15.98 -12.59 -15.14
C ALA A 135 15.73 -11.14 -15.61
N ILE A 136 15.97 -10.14 -14.75
CA ILE A 136 15.84 -8.71 -15.10
C ILE A 136 16.83 -8.34 -16.21
N GLN A 137 18.08 -8.80 -16.13
CA GLN A 137 19.09 -8.55 -17.18
C GLN A 137 18.72 -9.18 -18.53
N LYS A 138 17.97 -10.29 -18.54
CA LYS A 138 17.42 -10.92 -19.74
C LYS A 138 16.19 -10.20 -20.28
N GLY A 139 15.65 -9.19 -19.60
CA GLY A 139 14.54 -8.38 -20.08
C GLY A 139 13.18 -8.69 -19.41
N ALA A 140 13.14 -9.46 -18.34
CA ALA A 140 11.93 -9.59 -17.52
C ALA A 140 11.46 -8.23 -17.03
N LEU A 141 10.15 -7.98 -17.01
CA LEU A 141 9.59 -6.74 -16.49
C LEU A 141 9.76 -6.71 -14.97
N PHE A 142 10.52 -5.73 -14.50
CA PHE A 142 10.83 -5.57 -13.08
C PHE A 142 9.75 -4.75 -12.36
N ILE A 143 9.01 -5.38 -11.45
CA ILE A 143 7.94 -4.79 -10.64
C ILE A 143 8.35 -4.80 -9.17
N GLY A 144 8.31 -3.64 -8.52
CA GLY A 144 8.37 -3.50 -7.07
C GLY A 144 6.96 -3.30 -6.52
N THR A 145 6.53 -4.09 -5.56
CA THR A 145 5.17 -3.98 -5.01
C THR A 145 4.92 -2.65 -4.32
N ASN A 146 5.93 -2.11 -3.65
CA ASN A 146 5.90 -0.78 -3.01
C ASN A 146 7.32 -0.21 -2.85
N PRO A 147 7.47 1.11 -2.69
CA PRO A 147 8.77 1.77 -2.54
C PRO A 147 9.28 1.87 -1.10
N ASP A 148 8.61 1.25 -0.12
CA ASP A 148 8.90 1.42 1.30
C ASP A 148 10.30 0.89 1.63
N LEU A 149 11.22 1.80 1.97
CA LEU A 149 12.60 1.44 2.27
C LEU A 149 12.72 0.70 3.60
N ASN A 150 11.87 1.06 4.55
CA ASN A 150 11.86 0.48 5.88
C ASN A 150 10.46 0.07 6.30
N ILE A 151 10.40 -0.93 7.16
CA ILE A 151 9.20 -1.31 7.93
C ILE A 151 9.48 -1.12 9.42
N PRO A 152 8.56 -0.51 10.17
CA PRO A 152 8.68 -0.41 11.62
C PRO A 152 8.41 -1.78 12.26
N THR A 153 9.28 -2.17 13.17
CA THR A 153 9.14 -3.41 13.96
C THR A 153 9.50 -3.15 15.42
N GLU A 154 9.20 -4.09 16.31
CA GLU A 154 9.63 -4.04 17.72
C GLU A 154 11.17 -3.96 17.88
N ARG A 155 11.92 -4.40 16.86
CA ARG A 155 13.40 -4.35 16.82
C ARG A 155 13.95 -3.04 16.25
N GLY A 156 13.08 -2.14 15.76
CA GLY A 156 13.44 -0.92 15.05
C GLY A 156 13.06 -0.98 13.57
N LEU A 157 13.63 -0.07 12.77
CA LEU A 157 13.38 0.00 11.33
C LEU A 157 14.13 -1.13 10.61
N MET A 158 13.39 -2.08 10.04
CA MET A 158 13.92 -3.18 9.25
C MET A 158 13.77 -2.88 7.74
N PRO A 159 14.60 -3.49 6.86
CA PRO A 159 14.48 -3.30 5.42
C PRO A 159 13.09 -3.66 4.89
N GLY A 160 12.50 -2.79 4.08
CA GLY A 160 11.23 -3.00 3.39
C GLY A 160 11.41 -3.51 1.95
N ALA A 161 10.29 -3.71 1.24
CA ALA A 161 10.28 -4.17 -0.15
C ALA A 161 11.03 -3.21 -1.10
N GLY A 162 10.95 -1.91 -0.84
CA GLY A 162 11.69 -0.90 -1.58
C GLY A 162 13.21 -1.06 -1.47
N SER A 163 13.73 -1.45 -0.30
CA SER A 163 15.17 -1.71 -0.12
C SER A 163 15.63 -2.92 -0.93
N ILE A 164 14.84 -4.00 -0.98
CA ILE A 164 15.12 -5.19 -1.80
C ILE A 164 15.09 -4.80 -3.29
N SER A 165 14.08 -4.05 -3.70
CA SER A 165 13.97 -3.54 -5.08
C SER A 165 15.15 -2.64 -5.44
N LYS A 166 15.61 -1.78 -4.53
CA LYS A 166 16.79 -0.93 -4.75
C LYS A 166 18.08 -1.71 -4.88
N PHE A 167 18.26 -2.79 -4.12
CA PHE A 167 19.39 -3.69 -4.30
C PHE A 167 19.44 -4.22 -5.75
N LEU A 168 18.32 -4.72 -6.27
CA LEU A 168 18.21 -5.25 -7.63
C LEU A 168 18.37 -4.14 -8.68
N GLU A 169 17.83 -2.93 -8.44
CA GLU A 169 18.03 -1.78 -9.32
C GLU A 169 19.52 -1.44 -9.49
N ILE A 170 20.28 -1.45 -8.38
CA ILE A 170 21.71 -1.18 -8.41
C ILE A 170 22.46 -2.30 -9.16
N ALA A 171 22.12 -3.57 -8.89
CA ALA A 171 22.78 -4.72 -9.50
C ALA A 171 22.51 -4.84 -11.01
N THR A 172 21.30 -4.48 -11.45
CA THR A 172 20.84 -4.65 -12.85
C THR A 172 20.91 -3.38 -13.66
N ARG A 173 20.93 -2.20 -13.02
CA ARG A 173 20.75 -0.86 -13.60
C ARG A 173 19.36 -0.66 -14.25
N VAL A 174 18.40 -1.52 -13.94
CA VAL A 174 17.01 -1.44 -14.39
C VAL A 174 16.16 -0.94 -13.24
N LYS A 175 15.39 0.13 -13.45
CA LYS A 175 14.48 0.67 -12.44
C LYS A 175 13.22 -0.19 -12.33
N PRO A 176 12.76 -0.51 -11.12
CA PRO A 176 11.47 -1.16 -10.92
C PRO A 176 10.32 -0.23 -11.29
N ILE A 177 9.22 -0.81 -11.74
CA ILE A 177 7.92 -0.15 -11.77
C ILE A 177 7.31 -0.38 -10.39
N PHE A 178 7.25 0.66 -9.57
CA PHE A 178 6.60 0.57 -8.27
C PHE A 178 5.08 0.72 -8.38
N ILE A 179 4.36 -0.22 -7.77
CA ILE A 179 2.89 -0.29 -7.83
C ILE A 179 2.24 0.48 -6.69
N GLY A 180 2.66 0.24 -5.45
CA GLY A 180 2.07 0.78 -4.22
C GLY A 180 2.19 2.30 -4.08
N LYS A 181 1.52 2.85 -3.07
CA LYS A 181 1.62 4.28 -2.70
C LYS A 181 3.08 4.74 -2.64
N PRO A 182 3.42 5.92 -3.14
CA PRO A 182 2.56 7.00 -3.63
C PRO A 182 2.24 6.95 -5.14
N ASN A 183 2.43 5.82 -5.82
CA ASN A 183 2.33 5.74 -7.28
C ASN A 183 0.87 5.70 -7.77
N ALA A 184 0.65 6.23 -8.97
CA ALA A 184 -0.69 6.35 -9.57
C ALA A 184 -1.36 4.99 -9.83
N ILE A 185 -0.59 3.90 -9.97
CA ILE A 185 -1.12 2.57 -10.31
C ILE A 185 -2.11 2.11 -9.23
N ILE A 186 -1.68 2.04 -7.96
CA ILE A 186 -2.58 1.65 -6.86
C ILE A 186 -3.68 2.68 -6.63
N MET A 187 -3.37 3.99 -6.76
CA MET A 187 -4.33 5.05 -6.46
C MET A 187 -5.48 5.09 -7.46
N ASN A 188 -5.20 4.90 -8.76
CA ASN A 188 -6.24 4.84 -9.78
C ASN A 188 -7.20 3.68 -9.56
N LYS A 189 -6.65 2.49 -9.30
CA LYS A 189 -7.47 1.30 -9.03
C LYS A 189 -8.26 1.43 -7.71
N ALA A 190 -7.67 2.00 -6.67
CA ALA A 190 -8.38 2.27 -5.43
C ALA A 190 -9.53 3.28 -5.61
N LEU A 191 -9.36 4.30 -6.47
CA LEU A 191 -10.43 5.22 -6.85
C LEU A 191 -11.54 4.51 -7.65
N ASP A 192 -11.19 3.59 -8.54
CA ASP A 192 -12.18 2.77 -9.26
C ASP A 192 -13.03 1.96 -8.29
N VAL A 193 -12.39 1.31 -7.29
CA VAL A 193 -13.10 0.59 -6.22
C VAL A 193 -13.98 1.53 -5.38
N LEU A 194 -13.44 2.70 -5.01
CA LEU A 194 -14.16 3.71 -4.22
C LEU A 194 -15.37 4.28 -4.97
N ASN A 195 -15.33 4.27 -6.31
CA ASN A 195 -16.38 4.75 -7.20
C ASN A 195 -16.79 6.21 -6.94
N VAL A 196 -15.81 7.08 -6.67
CA VAL A 196 -16.00 8.53 -6.58
C VAL A 196 -15.00 9.26 -7.48
N LYS A 197 -15.32 10.48 -7.85
CA LYS A 197 -14.39 11.30 -8.63
C LYS A 197 -13.19 11.69 -7.77
N ARG A 198 -12.04 11.82 -8.41
CA ARG A 198 -10.76 12.16 -7.78
C ARG A 198 -10.84 13.43 -6.93
N ASP A 199 -11.46 14.49 -7.44
CA ASP A 199 -11.67 15.77 -6.78
C ASP A 199 -12.67 15.73 -5.61
N GLN A 200 -13.33 14.58 -5.41
CA GLN A 200 -14.28 14.32 -4.33
C GLN A 200 -13.74 13.31 -3.30
N ALA A 201 -12.55 12.77 -3.55
CA ALA A 201 -11.88 11.85 -2.66
C ALA A 201 -10.86 12.55 -1.75
N ILE A 202 -10.56 11.93 -0.63
CA ILE A 202 -9.48 12.35 0.27
C ILE A 202 -8.64 11.13 0.65
N MET A 203 -7.30 11.27 0.61
CA MET A 203 -6.36 10.28 1.12
C MET A 203 -6.03 10.60 2.57
N VAL A 204 -6.29 9.64 3.46
CA VAL A 204 -6.04 9.72 4.90
C VAL A 204 -4.89 8.79 5.25
N GLY A 205 -3.87 9.30 5.90
CA GLY A 205 -2.71 8.50 6.28
C GLY A 205 -1.79 9.20 7.27
N ASP A 206 -0.81 8.47 7.77
CA ASP A 206 0.15 8.95 8.77
C ASP A 206 1.56 9.20 8.19
N ASN A 207 1.82 8.65 7.01
CA ASN A 207 3.14 8.71 6.38
C ASN A 207 3.14 9.70 5.21
N TYR A 208 3.90 10.80 5.39
CA TYR A 208 4.03 11.81 4.35
C TYR A 208 4.54 11.25 3.02
N LEU A 209 5.56 10.38 3.05
CA LEU A 209 6.23 9.90 1.84
C LEU A 209 5.38 8.94 1.01
N THR A 210 4.45 8.25 1.61
CA THR A 210 3.56 7.30 0.94
C THR A 210 2.15 7.86 0.79
N ASP A 211 1.47 8.17 1.89
CA ASP A 211 0.04 8.49 1.87
C ASP A 211 -0.23 9.91 1.39
N ILE A 212 0.45 10.88 2.00
CA ILE A 212 0.25 12.28 1.63
C ILE A 212 0.77 12.54 0.23
N MET A 213 1.96 12.01 -0.09
CA MET A 213 2.48 12.08 -1.46
C MET A 213 1.62 11.29 -2.47
N ALA A 214 0.86 10.26 -2.04
CA ALA A 214 -0.11 9.60 -2.90
C ALA A 214 -1.28 10.54 -3.25
N GLY A 215 -1.78 11.31 -2.30
CA GLY A 215 -2.76 12.35 -2.56
C GLY A 215 -2.20 13.43 -3.48
N ILE A 216 -1.09 14.05 -3.07
CA ILE A 216 -0.46 15.17 -3.81
C ILE A 216 -0.13 14.80 -5.27
N LYS A 217 0.54 13.66 -5.50
CA LYS A 217 0.96 13.22 -6.85
C LYS A 217 -0.19 12.81 -7.75
N ASN A 218 -1.35 12.55 -7.17
CA ASN A 218 -2.52 12.06 -7.90
C ASN A 218 -3.70 13.04 -7.84
N ASP A 219 -3.49 14.30 -7.47
CA ASP A 219 -4.52 15.35 -7.39
C ASP A 219 -5.73 14.93 -6.53
N ILE A 220 -5.47 14.28 -5.39
CA ILE A 220 -6.44 13.88 -4.39
C ILE A 220 -6.14 14.67 -3.12
N ALA A 221 -7.17 15.23 -2.47
CA ALA A 221 -7.01 15.91 -1.18
C ALA A 221 -6.37 15.01 -0.13
N THR A 222 -5.71 15.60 0.86
CA THR A 222 -4.87 14.89 1.83
C THR A 222 -5.24 15.24 3.26
N LEU A 223 -5.30 14.21 4.11
CA LEU A 223 -5.41 14.33 5.56
C LEU A 223 -4.29 13.55 6.23
N LEU A 224 -3.33 14.27 6.78
CA LEU A 224 -2.26 13.69 7.60
C LEU A 224 -2.73 13.55 9.04
N VAL A 225 -2.58 12.34 9.61
CA VAL A 225 -2.71 12.12 11.06
C VAL A 225 -1.34 11.81 11.65
N THR A 226 -0.99 12.48 12.75
CA THR A 226 0.34 12.35 13.36
C THR A 226 0.43 11.22 14.40
N THR A 227 -0.35 10.16 14.20
CA THR A 227 -0.38 8.99 15.10
C THR A 227 0.70 7.95 14.78
N GLY A 228 1.28 8.02 13.59
CA GLY A 228 2.19 6.98 13.08
C GLY A 228 3.61 7.45 12.78
N PHE A 229 3.96 7.45 11.48
CA PHE A 229 5.32 7.65 10.98
C PHE A 229 5.77 9.11 11.03
N THR A 230 4.98 10.02 10.41
CA THR A 230 5.29 11.45 10.38
C THR A 230 4.97 12.08 11.74
N LYS A 231 5.98 12.76 12.33
CA LYS A 231 5.83 13.36 13.65
C LYS A 231 5.29 14.80 13.56
N PRO A 232 4.58 15.27 14.59
CA PRO A 232 4.04 16.65 14.61
C PRO A 232 5.10 17.71 14.33
N GLU A 233 6.31 17.54 14.86
CA GLU A 233 7.44 18.47 14.69
C GLU A 233 7.99 18.51 13.26
N GLU A 234 7.76 17.49 12.45
CA GLU A 234 8.19 17.43 11.05
C GLU A 234 7.24 18.19 10.13
N VAL A 235 5.96 18.31 10.50
CA VAL A 235 4.91 18.88 9.65
C VAL A 235 5.26 20.28 9.11
N PRO A 236 5.75 21.24 9.93
CA PRO A 236 6.08 22.58 9.43
C PRO A 236 7.19 22.60 8.36
N THR A 237 8.00 21.54 8.28
CA THR A 237 9.17 21.45 7.38
C THR A 237 8.88 20.64 6.11
N LEU A 238 7.67 20.11 5.96
CA LEU A 238 7.29 19.32 4.79
C LEU A 238 7.34 20.17 3.51
N PRO A 239 7.91 19.65 2.40
CA PRO A 239 8.06 20.41 1.15
C PRO A 239 6.73 20.91 0.56
N ILE A 240 5.68 20.11 0.68
CA ILE A 240 4.31 20.47 0.28
C ILE A 240 3.42 20.14 1.47
N GLN A 241 2.65 21.12 1.92
CA GLN A 241 1.79 20.91 3.09
C GLN A 241 0.58 20.05 2.72
N PRO A 242 0.17 19.12 3.60
CA PRO A 242 -1.12 18.44 3.47
C PRO A 242 -2.28 19.44 3.53
N ASP A 243 -3.42 19.11 2.90
CA ASP A 243 -4.62 19.97 2.98
C ASP A 243 -5.16 20.04 4.40
N HIS A 244 -5.06 18.93 5.14
CA HIS A 244 -5.47 18.83 6.54
C HIS A 244 -4.42 18.08 7.35
N VAL A 245 -4.23 18.53 8.61
CA VAL A 245 -3.35 17.87 9.60
C VAL A 245 -4.10 17.77 10.91
N LEU A 246 -4.15 16.57 11.47
CA LEU A 246 -4.79 16.30 12.76
C LEU A 246 -3.88 15.48 13.68
N SER A 247 -4.04 15.63 14.96
CA SER A 247 -3.39 14.76 15.95
C SER A 247 -4.17 13.47 16.20
N SER A 248 -5.48 13.49 15.91
CA SER A 248 -6.39 12.36 16.06
C SER A 248 -7.52 12.42 15.05
N LEU A 249 -7.93 11.26 14.50
CA LEU A 249 -9.10 11.16 13.62
C LEU A 249 -10.43 11.49 14.31
N ASP A 250 -10.47 11.58 15.65
CA ASP A 250 -11.64 12.07 16.38
C ASP A 250 -11.93 13.56 16.13
N GLU A 251 -10.90 14.32 15.77
CA GLU A 251 -11.03 15.76 15.46
C GLU A 251 -11.69 16.00 14.09
N TRP A 252 -11.72 14.96 13.23
CA TRP A 252 -12.32 15.10 11.91
C TRP A 252 -13.84 15.23 11.99
N THR A 253 -14.36 16.29 11.40
CA THR A 253 -15.81 16.50 11.25
C THR A 253 -16.22 16.25 9.80
N PHE A 254 -17.28 15.47 9.61
CA PHE A 254 -17.91 15.32 8.31
C PHE A 254 -18.86 16.49 8.14
N ASP A 255 -18.69 17.30 7.09
CA ASP A 255 -19.60 18.39 6.81
C ASP A 255 -21.03 17.82 6.68
N GLU A 256 -21.96 18.33 7.48
CA GLU A 256 -23.37 17.99 7.34
C GLU A 256 -23.90 18.60 6.03
N LYS A 257 -24.72 17.82 5.32
CA LYS A 257 -25.37 18.28 4.09
C LYS A 257 -26.46 19.30 4.38
#